data_f2e87ee912f30a6c203bb3464c6de9e2
#
_entry.id   f2e87ee912f30a6c203bb3464c6de9e2
#
_cell.length_a   1.000
_cell.length_b   1.000
_cell.length_c   1.000
_cell.angle_alpha   90.00
_cell.angle_beta   90.00
_cell.angle_gamma   90.00
#
_symmetry.space_group_name_H-M   'P 1'
#
loop_
_entity.id
_entity.type
_entity.pdbx_description
1 polymer ?
#
loop_
_entity_poly.entity_id
_entity_poly.type
_entity_poly.pdbx_seq_one_letter_code
_entity_poly.pdbx_strand_id
1 'polypeptide(L)'
;MKFKFFILISLFFSLHTQATLSINDSHSKLNFYPESNEINANSENILTIEISMDKGWHTYWINPGDSGDPAEFEWELPEGFQMSGPIWPSPDKIPFPPLMTYGFDDQVILPFILKTPKIIPKQFELSLIHI
;
A
#
# COMPACT_ATOMS: atom_id res chain seq x y z
N MET A 1 6.53 18.65 16.18
CA MET A 1 7.21 17.38 16.48
C MET A 1 6.55 16.31 15.60
N LYS A 2 7.23 15.90 14.51
CA LYS A 2 6.69 14.87 13.58
C LYS A 2 6.94 13.51 14.24
N PHE A 3 5.88 12.87 14.71
CA PHE A 3 5.94 11.47 15.12
C PHE A 3 6.06 10.60 13.86
N LYS A 4 7.26 10.11 13.59
CA LYS A 4 7.47 9.07 12.58
C LYS A 4 6.99 7.75 13.18
N PHE A 5 5.81 7.30 12.75
CA PHE A 5 5.33 5.97 13.11
C PHE A 5 5.99 4.99 12.14
N PHE A 6 6.89 4.17 12.65
CA PHE A 6 7.51 3.08 11.90
C PHE A 6 6.61 1.85 12.04
N ILE A 7 5.89 1.48 10.99
CA ILE A 7 5.24 0.16 10.93
C ILE A 7 6.11 -0.70 10.01
N LEU A 8 6.88 -1.60 10.60
CA LEU A 8 7.61 -2.62 9.86
C LEU A 8 6.66 -3.81 9.63
N ILE A 9 6.27 -4.00 8.39
CA ILE A 9 5.42 -5.12 7.99
C ILE A 9 6.28 -6.12 7.23
N SER A 10 6.47 -7.27 7.83
CA SER A 10 7.16 -8.39 7.23
C SER A 10 6.15 -9.39 6.66
N LEU A 11 6.14 -9.54 5.34
CA LEU A 11 5.28 -10.46 4.61
C LEU A 11 6.05 -11.73 4.27
N PHE A 12 5.77 -12.81 5.01
CA PHE A 12 6.31 -14.13 4.68
C PHE A 12 5.43 -14.81 3.61
N PHE A 13 5.95 -14.92 2.39
CA PHE A 13 5.31 -15.69 1.35
C PHE A 13 5.73 -17.15 1.43
N SER A 14 4.86 -18.01 1.95
CA SER A 14 4.96 -19.46 1.80
C SER A 14 4.10 -19.90 0.62
N LEU A 15 4.60 -20.81 -0.20
CA LEU A 15 4.04 -21.25 -1.47
C LEU A 15 2.59 -21.78 -1.45
N HIS A 16 1.86 -21.76 -0.34
CA HIS A 16 0.56 -22.45 -0.20
C HIS A 16 -0.49 -21.75 0.68
N THR A 17 -0.36 -20.46 0.99
CA THR A 17 -1.39 -19.77 1.79
C THR A 17 -1.76 -18.44 1.17
N GLN A 18 -3.06 -18.19 1.06
CA GLN A 18 -3.58 -16.84 0.85
C GLN A 18 -3.15 -15.98 2.05
N ALA A 19 -2.04 -15.31 1.92
CA ALA A 19 -1.56 -14.40 2.95
C ALA A 19 -2.31 -13.08 2.81
N THR A 20 -3.46 -12.95 3.46
CA THR A 20 -4.04 -11.64 3.72
C THR A 20 -3.45 -11.15 5.04
N LEU A 21 -2.61 -10.14 4.99
CA LEU A 21 -2.13 -9.46 6.17
C LEU A 21 -3.03 -8.27 6.45
N SER A 22 -3.56 -8.18 7.65
CA SER A 22 -4.39 -7.07 8.09
C SER A 22 -3.74 -6.34 9.25
N ILE A 23 -3.65 -5.01 9.13
CA ILE A 23 -3.13 -4.14 10.18
C ILE A 23 -4.21 -3.15 10.53
N ASN A 24 -4.43 -2.98 11.83
CA ASN A 24 -5.34 -1.97 12.34
C ASN A 24 -4.53 -0.86 13.00
N ASP A 25 -4.76 0.35 12.57
CA ASP A 25 -4.39 1.56 13.28
C ASP A 25 -5.63 2.17 13.94
N SER A 26 -5.46 3.28 14.67
CA SER A 26 -6.53 3.89 15.48
C SER A 26 -7.80 4.22 14.69
N HIS A 27 -7.68 4.59 13.41
CA HIS A 27 -8.80 5.02 12.55
C HIS A 27 -8.75 4.43 11.14
N SER A 28 -7.85 3.50 10.91
CA SER A 28 -7.73 2.85 9.61
C SER A 28 -7.35 1.38 9.74
N LYS A 29 -7.70 0.64 8.71
CA LYS A 29 -7.34 -0.75 8.55
C LYS A 29 -6.68 -0.94 7.19
N LEU A 30 -5.50 -1.53 7.18
CA LEU A 30 -4.77 -1.89 5.96
C LEU A 30 -4.86 -3.39 5.76
N ASN A 31 -5.27 -3.78 4.57
CA ASN A 31 -5.26 -5.16 4.12
C ASN A 31 -4.32 -5.29 2.92
N PHE A 32 -3.59 -6.40 2.88
CA PHE A 32 -2.65 -6.71 1.80
C PHE A 32 -3.07 -7.99 1.12
N TYR A 33 -3.19 -7.96 -0.19
CA TYR A 33 -3.42 -9.18 -0.97
C TYR A 33 -2.64 -9.19 -2.28
N PRO A 34 -2.05 -10.33 -2.63
CA PRO A 34 -1.58 -10.55 -3.98
C PRO A 34 -2.77 -10.82 -4.90
N GLU A 35 -2.65 -10.48 -6.17
CA GLU A 35 -3.64 -10.84 -7.19
C GLU A 35 -3.77 -12.37 -7.35
N SER A 36 -2.67 -13.08 -7.14
CA SER A 36 -2.57 -14.53 -7.26
C SER A 36 -1.94 -15.13 -6.00
N ASN A 37 -2.29 -16.37 -5.70
CA ASN A 37 -1.69 -17.14 -4.61
C ASN A 37 -0.22 -17.49 -4.86
N GLU A 38 0.26 -17.27 -6.07
CA GLU A 38 1.64 -17.55 -6.46
C GLU A 38 2.31 -16.30 -7.03
N ILE A 39 3.52 -16.04 -6.59
CA ILE A 39 4.39 -15.02 -7.19
C ILE A 39 5.22 -15.72 -8.27
N ASN A 40 5.03 -15.28 -9.50
CA ASN A 40 5.72 -15.82 -10.65
C ASN A 40 7.10 -15.18 -10.84
N ALA A 41 8.08 -15.98 -11.22
CA ALA A 41 9.41 -15.49 -11.56
C ALA A 41 9.42 -14.81 -12.94
N ASN A 42 10.35 -13.89 -13.15
CA ASN A 42 10.58 -13.17 -14.42
C ASN A 42 9.29 -12.54 -14.98
N SER A 43 8.48 -11.97 -14.10
CA SER A 43 7.16 -11.43 -14.43
C SER A 43 6.79 -10.21 -13.60
N GLU A 44 5.70 -9.59 -13.97
CA GLU A 44 5.02 -8.58 -13.17
C GLU A 44 3.90 -9.27 -12.39
N ASN A 45 3.88 -9.02 -11.09
CA ASN A 45 2.88 -9.53 -10.16
C ASN A 45 2.20 -8.35 -9.49
N ILE A 46 0.89 -8.40 -9.31
CA ILE A 46 0.16 -7.32 -8.66
C ILE A 46 0.01 -7.63 -7.18
N LEU A 47 0.42 -6.66 -6.36
CA LEU A 47 0.15 -6.62 -4.92
C LEU A 47 -0.78 -5.44 -4.64
N THR A 48 -1.81 -5.67 -3.86
CA THR A 48 -2.80 -4.64 -3.56
C THR A 48 -2.79 -4.29 -2.09
N ILE A 49 -2.78 -2.99 -1.80
CA ILE A 49 -3.07 -2.45 -0.48
C ILE A 49 -4.46 -1.86 -0.52
N GLU A 50 -5.31 -2.31 0.38
CA GLU A 50 -6.60 -1.71 0.66
C GLU A 50 -6.50 -0.94 1.97
N ILE A 51 -6.88 0.31 1.96
CA ILE A 51 -6.98 1.15 3.15
C ILE A 51 -8.45 1.45 3.38
N SER A 52 -8.98 0.98 4.50
CA SER A 52 -10.33 1.29 4.96
C SER A 52 -10.26 2.25 6.13
N MET A 53 -11.03 3.31 6.10
CA MET A 53 -11.01 4.36 7.13
C MET A 53 -12.32 4.41 7.89
N ASP A 54 -12.26 4.79 9.15
CA ASP A 54 -13.43 5.05 9.97
C ASP A 54 -14.23 6.23 9.43
N LYS A 55 -15.54 6.24 9.70
CA LYS A 55 -16.43 7.32 9.27
C LYS A 55 -15.90 8.70 9.69
N GLY A 56 -15.79 9.59 8.73
CA GLY A 56 -15.27 10.94 8.92
C GLY A 56 -13.76 11.07 8.86
N TRP A 57 -13.07 9.96 8.60
CA TRP A 57 -11.65 9.93 8.31
C TRP A 57 -11.42 9.74 6.82
N HIS A 58 -10.32 10.29 6.30
CA HIS A 58 -9.95 10.20 4.89
C HIS A 58 -8.44 10.11 4.74
N THR A 59 -8.01 9.62 3.60
CA THR A 59 -6.61 9.70 3.17
C THR A 59 -6.50 10.56 1.92
N TYR A 60 -5.31 11.04 1.64
CA TYR A 60 -5.09 12.00 0.56
C TYR A 60 -4.59 11.32 -0.71
N TRP A 61 -4.96 11.91 -1.84
CA TRP A 61 -4.42 11.55 -3.16
C TRP A 61 -2.98 12.06 -3.30
N ILE A 62 -2.25 11.54 -4.32
CA ILE A 62 -0.88 11.95 -4.60
C ILE A 62 -0.70 13.47 -4.75
N ASN A 63 -1.74 14.16 -5.22
CA ASN A 63 -1.81 15.61 -5.24
C ASN A 63 -2.99 16.07 -4.36
N PRO A 64 -2.77 16.30 -3.08
CA PRO A 64 -3.85 16.52 -2.13
C PRO A 64 -4.56 17.87 -2.28
N GLY A 65 -4.03 18.80 -3.06
CA GLY A 65 -4.57 20.15 -3.21
C GLY A 65 -4.06 21.11 -2.14
N ASP A 66 -4.97 21.80 -1.46
CA ASP A 66 -4.61 22.92 -0.56
C ASP A 66 -4.04 22.47 0.79
N SER A 67 -4.28 21.25 1.21
CA SER A 67 -3.78 20.74 2.49
C SER A 67 -3.70 19.22 2.52
N GLY A 68 -2.91 18.69 3.46
CA GLY A 68 -2.69 17.27 3.67
C GLY A 68 -1.45 16.75 2.93
N ASP A 69 -1.05 15.55 3.31
CA ASP A 69 0.07 14.85 2.71
C ASP A 69 -0.41 13.46 2.23
N PRO A 70 -0.05 13.01 1.02
CA PRO A 70 -0.39 11.69 0.55
C PRO A 70 0.31 10.61 1.37
N ALA A 71 -0.25 9.40 1.35
CA ALA A 71 0.44 8.24 1.90
C ALA A 71 1.73 7.97 1.11
N GLU A 72 2.81 7.75 1.83
CA GLU A 72 4.11 7.38 1.27
C GLU A 72 4.36 5.90 1.52
N PHE A 73 4.95 5.22 0.53
CA PHE A 73 5.22 3.79 0.59
C PHE A 73 6.70 3.54 0.31
N GLU A 74 7.39 3.02 1.29
CA GLU A 74 8.78 2.62 1.17
C GLU A 74 8.88 1.10 1.33
N TRP A 75 9.49 0.44 0.35
CA TRP A 75 9.62 -1.01 0.30
C TRP A 75 11.07 -1.45 0.50
N GLU A 76 11.27 -2.40 1.39
CA GLU A 76 12.50 -3.19 1.42
C GLU A 76 12.28 -4.49 0.66
N LEU A 77 13.07 -4.68 -0.39
CA LEU A 77 12.92 -5.78 -1.35
C LEU A 77 14.18 -6.64 -1.38
N PRO A 78 14.05 -7.95 -1.62
CA PRO A 78 15.18 -8.79 -1.91
C PRO A 78 15.90 -8.36 -3.19
N GLU A 79 17.15 -8.79 -3.35
CA GLU A 79 17.94 -8.48 -4.53
C GLU A 79 17.25 -8.93 -5.83
N GLY A 80 17.24 -8.06 -6.83
CA GLY A 80 16.62 -8.31 -8.13
C GLY A 80 15.12 -8.06 -8.22
N PHE A 81 14.46 -7.79 -7.10
CA PHE A 81 13.06 -7.38 -7.07
C PHE A 81 12.93 -5.88 -7.26
N GLN A 82 11.85 -5.44 -7.89
CA GLN A 82 11.52 -4.03 -8.06
C GLN A 82 10.04 -3.82 -7.78
N MET A 83 9.70 -2.74 -7.07
CA MET A 83 8.32 -2.34 -6.82
C MET A 83 8.05 -1.00 -7.49
N SER A 84 6.92 -0.89 -8.16
CA SER A 84 6.40 0.36 -8.69
C SER A 84 4.94 0.58 -8.28
N GLY A 85 4.52 1.83 -8.24
CA GLY A 85 3.21 2.21 -7.78
C GLY A 85 3.26 3.11 -6.54
N PRO A 86 2.11 3.35 -5.88
CA PRO A 86 0.83 2.76 -6.23
C PRO A 86 0.24 3.32 -7.53
N ILE A 87 -0.67 2.54 -8.14
CA ILE A 87 -1.54 3.02 -9.21
C ILE A 87 -2.71 3.73 -8.53
N TRP A 88 -2.68 5.04 -8.55
CA TRP A 88 -3.69 5.85 -7.88
C TRP A 88 -5.01 5.87 -8.65
N PRO A 89 -6.15 5.56 -8.01
CA PRO A 89 -7.46 5.82 -8.61
C PRO A 89 -7.76 7.31 -8.65
N SER A 90 -8.83 7.68 -9.34
CA SER A 90 -9.32 9.06 -9.35
C SER A 90 -9.81 9.44 -7.94
N PRO A 91 -9.38 10.59 -7.40
CA PRO A 91 -9.78 11.00 -6.07
C PRO A 91 -11.18 11.62 -6.04
N ASP A 92 -11.75 11.65 -4.85
CA ASP A 92 -12.89 12.48 -4.51
C ASP A 92 -12.45 13.90 -4.11
N LYS A 93 -13.39 14.85 -4.24
CA LYS A 93 -13.22 16.19 -3.69
C LYS A 93 -13.64 16.19 -2.24
N ILE A 94 -12.73 16.59 -1.36
CA ILE A 94 -12.98 16.72 0.07
C ILE A 94 -12.94 18.21 0.42
N PRO A 95 -14.10 18.91 0.41
CA PRO A 95 -14.14 20.34 0.68
C PRO A 95 -13.97 20.61 2.17
N PHE A 96 -13.03 21.48 2.48
CA PHE A 96 -12.82 22.02 3.82
C PHE A 96 -12.67 23.55 3.72
N PRO A 97 -13.79 24.28 3.54
CA PRO A 97 -13.76 25.71 3.21
C PRO A 97 -12.90 26.56 4.17
N PRO A 98 -12.02 27.44 3.66
CA PRO A 98 -11.88 27.83 2.27
C PRO A 98 -11.00 26.88 1.42
N LEU A 99 -10.51 25.78 1.97
CA LEU A 99 -9.61 24.83 1.34
C LEU A 99 -10.37 23.78 0.52
N MET A 100 -9.74 23.30 -0.54
CA MET A 100 -10.16 22.15 -1.32
C MET A 100 -9.05 21.10 -1.31
N THR A 101 -9.39 19.91 -0.87
CA THR A 101 -8.48 18.76 -0.88
C THR A 101 -9.01 17.64 -1.77
N TYR A 102 -8.11 16.74 -2.15
CA TYR A 102 -8.41 15.57 -2.96
C TYR A 102 -7.93 14.32 -2.25
N GLY A 103 -8.77 13.32 -2.16
CA GLY A 103 -8.45 12.10 -1.43
C GLY A 103 -9.55 11.06 -1.52
N PHE A 104 -9.65 10.22 -0.51
CA PHE A 104 -10.57 9.10 -0.47
C PHE A 104 -11.21 9.00 0.90
N ASP A 105 -12.53 8.96 0.91
CA ASP A 105 -13.33 8.62 2.08
C ASP A 105 -13.60 7.12 2.10
N ASP A 106 -13.86 6.56 3.27
CA ASP A 106 -14.23 5.16 3.51
C ASP A 106 -13.15 4.15 3.10
N GLN A 107 -12.80 4.06 1.82
CA GLN A 107 -11.89 3.03 1.31
C GLN A 107 -11.13 3.50 0.07
N VAL A 108 -9.88 3.06 -0.04
CA VAL A 108 -9.10 3.15 -1.27
C VAL A 108 -8.35 1.85 -1.54
N ILE A 109 -8.28 1.48 -2.80
CA ILE A 109 -7.55 0.30 -3.28
C ILE A 109 -6.37 0.77 -4.12
N LEU A 110 -5.17 0.39 -3.70
CA LEU A 110 -3.90 0.83 -4.26
C LEU A 110 -3.10 -0.36 -4.79
N PRO A 111 -3.17 -0.66 -6.09
CA PRO A 111 -2.34 -1.70 -6.70
C PRO A 111 -0.89 -1.25 -6.85
N PHE A 112 0.03 -2.18 -6.63
CA PHE A 112 1.47 -2.08 -6.89
C PHE A 112 1.90 -3.17 -7.86
N ILE A 113 2.93 -2.90 -8.64
CA ILE A 113 3.51 -3.87 -9.56
C ILE A 113 4.86 -4.32 -9.01
N LEU A 114 4.95 -5.61 -8.65
CA LEU A 114 6.18 -6.26 -8.24
C LEU A 114 6.80 -6.97 -9.44
N LYS A 115 7.95 -6.49 -9.90
CA LYS A 115 8.78 -7.18 -10.89
C LYS A 115 9.72 -8.13 -10.18
N THR A 116 9.73 -9.37 -10.63
CA THR A 116 10.55 -10.43 -10.07
C THR A 116 11.70 -10.82 -10.98
N PRO A 117 12.87 -11.22 -10.42
CA PRO A 117 13.99 -11.75 -11.19
C PRO A 117 13.67 -13.12 -11.79
N LYS A 118 14.56 -13.60 -12.68
CA LYS A 118 14.42 -14.93 -13.32
C LYS A 118 14.41 -16.09 -12.33
N ILE A 119 15.10 -15.93 -11.22
CA ILE A 119 15.17 -16.92 -10.15
C ILE A 119 14.70 -16.25 -8.87
N ILE A 120 13.65 -16.78 -8.28
CA ILE A 120 13.15 -16.33 -6.98
C ILE A 120 13.41 -17.38 -5.91
N PRO A 121 13.79 -16.98 -4.69
CA PRO A 121 13.92 -17.88 -3.57
C PRO A 121 12.57 -18.59 -3.27
N LYS A 122 12.67 -19.80 -2.69
CA LYS A 122 11.46 -20.50 -2.22
C LYS A 122 10.68 -19.74 -1.16
N GLN A 123 11.38 -18.91 -0.40
CA GLN A 123 10.84 -18.01 0.61
C GLN A 123 11.56 -16.69 0.47
N PHE A 124 10.82 -15.60 0.51
CA PHE A 124 11.35 -14.24 0.55
C PHE A 124 10.42 -13.35 1.34
N GLU A 125 10.94 -12.23 1.77
CA GLU A 125 10.23 -11.24 2.55
C GLU A 125 10.16 -9.93 1.78
N LEU A 126 8.99 -9.33 1.77
CA LEU A 126 8.77 -7.95 1.33
C LEU A 126 8.40 -7.15 2.55
N SER A 127 9.13 -6.09 2.82
CA SER A 127 8.81 -5.20 3.94
C SER A 127 8.30 -3.87 3.42
N LEU A 128 7.18 -3.44 3.94
CA LEU A 128 6.64 -2.10 3.72
C LEU A 128 6.89 -1.27 4.97
N ILE A 129 7.56 -0.14 4.77
CA ILE A 129 7.75 0.88 5.78
C ILE A 129 6.81 2.02 5.43
N HIS A 130 5.82 2.29 6.27
CA HIS A 130 4.91 3.41 6.12
C HIS A 130 5.38 4.56 7.02
N ILE A 131 5.49 5.74 6.42
CA ILE A 131 5.84 6.99 7.13
C ILE A 131 4.62 7.90 7.21
#